data_090a90d7fa25a1590b13651d052828a3
#
_entry.id   090a90d7fa25a1590b13651d052828a3
#
_cell.length_a   1.000
_cell.length_b   1.000
_cell.length_c   1.000
_cell.angle_alpha   90.00
_cell.angle_beta   90.00
_cell.angle_gamma   90.00
#
_symmetry.space_group_name_H-M   'P 1'
#
loop_
_entity.id
_entity.type
_entity.pdbx_description
1 polymer ?
#
loop_
_entity_poly.entity_id
_entity_poly.type
_entity_poly.pdbx_seq_one_letter_code
_entity_poly.pdbx_strand_id
1 'polypeptide(L)'
;MIAKRKLAALFSALAVGFLTSSGSAIEVTELAGAAHGYPGLCDINGKKVADGEFRQWVEDRHLNVVITYKFPNGQTFEEKARFRQGSELMQEQWSWKELMHGRSQREFAAHFVSGIASAHIRKDNKDVSDKVEIETGRTFAGFGFTIALSNLRKNLLKGEQVELKAVGFSPFPTLKPQVVTVKVSYGGLDRMRMGGRSLKGDRFIIHPEIPLIAKLFVKVPDTKIWLTNPTPAGFLRWEGPIVLPNDPLIRVDLLSGTKNGPAEPEKK
;
A
#
# COMPACT_ATOMS: atom_id res chain seq x y z
N MET A 1 5.12 7.29 74.88
CA MET A 1 6.15 7.00 73.87
C MET A 1 5.56 6.10 72.84
N ILE A 2 5.20 6.63 71.70
CA ILE A 2 4.59 5.87 70.59
C ILE A 2 5.54 5.99 69.40
N ALA A 3 6.13 4.87 69.01
CA ALA A 3 7.10 4.78 67.89
C ALA A 3 6.33 4.79 66.54
N LYS A 4 6.62 5.78 65.70
CA LYS A 4 6.17 5.85 64.32
C LYS A 4 7.04 4.99 63.43
N ARG A 5 6.54 3.84 62.94
CA ARG A 5 7.14 3.06 61.89
C ARG A 5 6.85 3.71 60.52
N LYS A 6 7.92 4.15 59.83
CA LYS A 6 7.86 4.61 58.46
C LYS A 6 7.87 3.38 57.54
N LEU A 7 6.79 3.20 56.75
CA LEU A 7 6.68 2.20 55.70
C LEU A 7 7.25 2.84 54.43
N ALA A 8 8.40 2.40 53.99
CA ALA A 8 8.98 2.79 52.71
C ALA A 8 8.44 1.85 51.63
N ALA A 9 7.57 2.37 50.78
CA ALA A 9 7.08 1.68 49.61
C ALA A 9 8.13 1.76 48.50
N LEU A 10 8.72 0.62 48.16
CA LEU A 10 9.61 0.46 47.00
C LEU A 10 8.74 0.40 45.74
N PHE A 11 8.68 1.49 44.96
CA PHE A 11 8.17 1.46 43.61
C PHE A 11 9.28 0.97 42.67
N SER A 12 9.25 -0.31 42.33
CA SER A 12 10.03 -0.84 41.20
C SER A 12 9.34 -0.45 39.92
N ALA A 13 9.81 0.61 39.28
CA ALA A 13 9.39 0.96 37.91
C ALA A 13 9.99 -0.09 36.95
N LEU A 14 9.16 -1.00 36.47
CA LEU A 14 9.48 -1.88 35.37
C LEU A 14 9.51 -1.01 34.08
N ALA A 15 10.70 -0.51 33.73
CA ALA A 15 10.92 0.12 32.44
C ALA A 15 10.89 -1.00 31.39
N VAL A 16 9.72 -1.23 30.79
CA VAL A 16 9.60 -1.99 29.55
C VAL A 16 10.25 -1.13 28.48
N GLY A 17 11.53 -1.37 28.23
CA GLY A 17 12.25 -0.79 27.12
C GLY A 17 11.60 -1.28 25.82
N PHE A 18 10.79 -0.45 25.19
CA PHE A 18 10.46 -0.63 23.78
C PHE A 18 11.76 -0.45 23.01
N LEU A 19 12.40 -1.56 22.68
CA LEU A 19 13.42 -1.60 21.65
C LEU A 19 12.72 -1.23 20.34
N THR A 20 12.71 0.06 20.01
CA THR A 20 12.45 0.49 18.64
C THR A 20 13.60 -0.05 17.81
N SER A 21 13.43 -1.24 17.28
CA SER A 21 14.28 -1.77 16.23
C SER A 21 14.20 -0.75 15.09
N SER A 22 15.21 0.09 14.93
CA SER A 22 15.48 0.76 13.67
C SER A 22 15.69 -0.37 12.65
N GLY A 23 14.60 -0.73 11.99
CA GLY A 23 14.51 -1.91 11.16
C GLY A 23 15.47 -1.76 9.98
N SER A 24 16.21 -2.83 9.67
CA SER A 24 17.02 -2.93 8.45
C SER A 24 16.13 -2.77 7.20
N ALA A 25 16.74 -2.39 6.10
CA ALA A 25 16.10 -2.42 4.78
C ALA A 25 15.52 -3.82 4.50
N ILE A 26 14.49 -3.89 3.64
CA ILE A 26 13.85 -5.17 3.30
C ILE A 26 14.82 -5.99 2.44
N GLU A 27 15.22 -7.15 2.94
CA GLU A 27 15.98 -8.14 2.18
C GLU A 27 15.11 -8.71 1.04
N VAL A 28 15.69 -8.85 -0.15
CA VAL A 28 15.00 -9.49 -1.28
C VAL A 28 15.04 -11.01 -1.11
N THR A 29 13.94 -11.59 -0.69
CA THR A 29 13.75 -13.03 -0.52
C THR A 29 12.94 -13.64 -1.66
N GLU A 30 12.11 -12.85 -2.34
CA GLU A 30 11.33 -13.24 -3.51
C GLU A 30 11.56 -12.23 -4.65
N LEU A 31 12.23 -12.65 -5.72
CA LEU A 31 12.42 -11.83 -6.91
C LEU A 31 11.10 -11.78 -7.70
N ALA A 32 10.57 -10.58 -7.87
CA ALA A 32 9.45 -10.36 -8.78
C ALA A 32 9.95 -10.34 -10.22
N GLY A 33 9.36 -11.18 -11.07
CA GLY A 33 9.67 -11.29 -12.48
C GLY A 33 8.64 -10.60 -13.39
N ALA A 34 8.59 -11.03 -14.66
CA ALA A 34 7.60 -10.52 -15.61
C ALA A 34 6.20 -11.05 -15.29
N ALA A 35 5.20 -10.16 -15.38
CA ALA A 35 3.80 -10.51 -15.20
C ALA A 35 2.90 -9.59 -16.04
N HIS A 36 1.77 -10.13 -16.49
CA HIS A 36 0.75 -9.39 -17.23
C HIS A 36 -0.64 -9.83 -16.75
N GLY A 37 -1.55 -8.90 -16.57
CA GLY A 37 -2.90 -9.19 -16.10
C GLY A 37 -3.89 -8.09 -16.43
N TYR A 38 -5.18 -8.40 -16.21
CA TYR A 38 -6.29 -7.49 -16.50
C TYR A 38 -7.11 -7.25 -15.24
N PRO A 39 -6.60 -6.45 -14.28
CA PRO A 39 -7.32 -6.15 -13.05
C PRO A 39 -8.59 -5.38 -13.33
N GLY A 40 -9.64 -5.63 -12.53
CA GLY A 40 -10.83 -4.80 -12.49
C GLY A 40 -10.74 -3.80 -11.35
N LEU A 41 -11.01 -2.53 -11.64
CA LEU A 41 -11.21 -1.54 -10.59
C LEU A 41 -12.69 -1.47 -10.24
N CYS A 42 -13.00 -1.61 -8.96
CA CYS A 42 -14.34 -1.62 -8.41
C CYS A 42 -14.50 -0.52 -7.36
N ASP A 43 -15.73 -0.09 -7.12
CA ASP A 43 -16.05 0.62 -5.88
C ASP A 43 -15.89 -0.31 -4.67
N ILE A 44 -16.00 0.22 -3.46
CA ILE A 44 -15.83 -0.58 -2.24
C ILE A 44 -16.94 -1.64 -2.06
N ASN A 45 -18.08 -1.49 -2.72
CA ASN A 45 -19.18 -2.46 -2.73
C ASN A 45 -18.98 -3.57 -3.77
N GLY A 46 -17.91 -3.48 -4.56
CA GLY A 46 -17.54 -4.47 -5.56
C GLY A 46 -18.18 -4.28 -6.93
N LYS A 47 -18.84 -3.16 -7.18
CA LYS A 47 -19.31 -2.81 -8.52
C LYS A 47 -18.12 -2.37 -9.37
N LYS A 48 -17.86 -3.08 -10.47
CA LYS A 48 -16.80 -2.73 -11.41
C LYS A 48 -17.07 -1.38 -12.06
N VAL A 49 -16.09 -0.48 -12.02
CA VAL A 49 -16.15 0.88 -12.56
C VAL A 49 -15.15 1.13 -13.69
N ALA A 50 -14.07 0.36 -13.76
CA ALA A 50 -13.10 0.44 -14.86
C ALA A 50 -12.46 -0.90 -15.18
N ASP A 51 -12.00 -1.03 -16.43
CA ASP A 51 -11.13 -2.12 -16.86
C ASP A 51 -9.68 -1.71 -16.74
N GLY A 52 -8.84 -2.64 -16.23
CA GLY A 52 -7.43 -2.39 -16.03
C GLY A 52 -6.53 -3.26 -16.89
N GLU A 53 -5.32 -2.80 -17.05
CA GLU A 53 -4.18 -3.55 -17.56
C GLU A 53 -3.01 -3.37 -16.60
N PHE A 54 -2.41 -4.48 -16.20
CA PHE A 54 -1.23 -4.55 -15.35
C PHE A 54 -0.11 -5.16 -16.16
N ARG A 55 1.04 -4.49 -16.21
CA ARG A 55 2.26 -5.00 -16.82
C ARG A 55 3.43 -4.84 -15.85
N GLN A 56 4.21 -5.88 -15.74
CA GLN A 56 5.43 -5.92 -14.95
C GLN A 56 6.52 -6.61 -15.74
N TRP A 57 7.71 -6.02 -15.81
CA TRP A 57 8.86 -6.60 -16.53
C TRP A 57 10.17 -6.19 -15.85
N VAL A 58 11.20 -6.99 -16.12
CA VAL A 58 12.55 -6.70 -15.66
C VAL A 58 13.39 -6.22 -16.84
N GLU A 59 14.06 -5.10 -16.67
CA GLU A 59 14.97 -4.50 -17.63
C GLU A 59 16.14 -3.87 -16.88
N ASP A 60 17.37 -4.15 -17.30
CA ASP A 60 18.60 -3.65 -16.67
C ASP A 60 18.64 -3.85 -15.14
N ARG A 61 18.20 -5.00 -14.66
CA ARG A 61 18.05 -5.35 -13.22
C ARG A 61 17.02 -4.51 -12.45
N HIS A 62 16.20 -3.75 -13.15
CA HIS A 62 15.10 -3.02 -12.55
C HIS A 62 13.78 -3.70 -12.84
N LEU A 63 12.95 -3.80 -11.84
CA LEU A 63 11.56 -4.18 -12.00
C LEU A 63 10.75 -2.93 -12.31
N ASN A 64 10.10 -2.93 -13.46
CA ASN A 64 9.19 -1.87 -13.89
C ASN A 64 7.75 -2.36 -13.78
N VAL A 65 6.86 -1.51 -13.32
CA VAL A 65 5.43 -1.78 -13.17
C VAL A 65 4.64 -0.64 -13.80
N VAL A 66 3.63 -0.99 -14.60
CA VAL A 66 2.64 -0.06 -15.13
C VAL A 66 1.26 -0.66 -14.91
N ILE A 67 0.36 0.12 -14.31
CA ILE A 67 -1.04 -0.24 -14.12
C ILE A 67 -1.88 0.87 -14.73
N THR A 68 -2.82 0.51 -15.60
CA THR A 68 -3.71 1.47 -16.24
C THR A 68 -5.15 1.04 -16.04
N TYR A 69 -6.03 1.95 -15.64
CA TYR A 69 -7.48 1.73 -15.57
C TYR A 69 -8.19 2.67 -16.53
N LYS A 70 -9.08 2.13 -17.37
CA LYS A 70 -9.88 2.89 -18.33
C LYS A 70 -11.34 2.86 -17.93
N PHE A 71 -11.90 4.04 -17.69
CA PHE A 71 -13.30 4.22 -17.34
C PHE A 71 -14.16 4.48 -18.61
N PRO A 72 -15.45 4.10 -18.59
CA PRO A 72 -16.33 4.33 -19.73
C PRO A 72 -16.52 5.82 -20.13
N ASN A 73 -16.30 6.74 -19.18
CA ASN A 73 -16.45 8.19 -19.38
C ASN A 73 -15.20 8.88 -19.98
N GLY A 74 -14.19 8.11 -20.41
CA GLY A 74 -12.93 8.64 -20.95
C GLY A 74 -11.88 9.03 -19.91
N GLN A 75 -12.17 8.80 -18.61
CA GLN A 75 -11.18 8.92 -17.54
C GLN A 75 -10.20 7.74 -17.61
N THR A 76 -8.96 8.00 -17.26
CA THR A 76 -7.92 6.98 -17.13
C THR A 76 -7.10 7.24 -15.88
N PHE A 77 -6.82 6.17 -15.10
CA PHE A 77 -5.78 6.21 -14.08
C PHE A 77 -4.56 5.45 -14.60
N GLU A 78 -3.39 5.99 -14.34
CA GLU A 78 -2.11 5.34 -14.65
C GLU A 78 -1.21 5.38 -13.42
N GLU A 79 -0.71 4.23 -13.00
CA GLU A 79 0.31 4.12 -11.98
C GLU A 79 1.58 3.53 -12.60
N LYS A 80 2.74 4.11 -12.29
CA LYS A 80 4.06 3.60 -12.67
C LYS A 80 4.95 3.48 -11.46
N ALA A 81 5.74 2.41 -11.40
CA ALA A 81 6.74 2.23 -10.36
C ALA A 81 7.98 1.54 -10.93
N ARG A 82 9.13 1.89 -10.36
CA ARG A 82 10.42 1.26 -10.68
C ARG A 82 11.13 0.86 -9.40
N PHE A 83 11.69 -0.36 -9.40
CA PHE A 83 12.37 -0.93 -8.26
C PHE A 83 13.72 -1.49 -8.66
N ARG A 84 14.65 -1.46 -7.72
CA ARG A 84 15.87 -2.25 -7.77
C ARG A 84 15.74 -3.43 -6.80
N GLN A 85 15.93 -4.63 -7.31
CA GLN A 85 15.90 -5.88 -6.56
C GLN A 85 17.34 -6.42 -6.46
N GLY A 86 18.12 -5.88 -5.52
CA GLY A 86 19.46 -6.35 -5.19
C GLY A 86 19.44 -7.28 -3.97
N SER A 87 20.40 -7.12 -3.05
CA SER A 87 20.31 -7.70 -1.70
C SER A 87 19.15 -7.10 -0.91
N GLU A 88 18.86 -5.83 -1.18
CA GLU A 88 17.78 -5.07 -0.57
C GLU A 88 16.81 -4.58 -1.63
N LEU A 89 15.53 -4.52 -1.26
CA LEU A 89 14.47 -3.96 -2.10
C LEU A 89 14.50 -2.43 -2.01
N MET A 90 14.59 -1.78 -3.16
CA MET A 90 14.50 -0.31 -3.23
C MET A 90 13.45 0.10 -4.26
N GLN A 91 12.49 0.89 -3.87
CA GLN A 91 11.68 1.65 -4.80
C GLN A 91 12.48 2.89 -5.24
N GLU A 92 12.64 3.10 -6.54
CA GLU A 92 13.40 4.23 -7.08
C GLU A 92 12.49 5.35 -7.55
N GLN A 93 11.34 4.99 -8.14
CA GLN A 93 10.37 5.93 -8.68
C GLN A 93 8.94 5.40 -8.48
N TRP A 94 8.03 6.34 -8.30
CA TRP A 94 6.61 6.11 -8.33
C TRP A 94 5.90 7.33 -8.93
N SER A 95 4.87 7.09 -9.72
CA SER A 95 3.94 8.13 -10.16
C SER A 95 2.54 7.58 -10.31
N TRP A 96 1.57 8.44 -10.07
CA TRP A 96 0.16 8.16 -10.31
C TRP A 96 -0.47 9.37 -11.02
N LYS A 97 -1.27 9.10 -12.06
CA LYS A 97 -1.92 10.13 -12.88
C LYS A 97 -3.39 9.82 -13.08
N GLU A 98 -4.20 10.86 -12.99
CA GLU A 98 -5.57 10.87 -13.46
C GLU A 98 -5.65 11.69 -14.75
N LEU A 99 -6.14 11.09 -15.82
CA LEU A 99 -6.31 11.71 -17.12
C LEU A 99 -7.81 11.77 -17.46
N MET A 100 -8.26 12.87 -18.07
CA MET A 100 -9.58 12.98 -18.68
C MET A 100 -9.39 13.28 -20.16
N HIS A 101 -9.83 12.35 -21.03
CA HIS A 101 -9.62 12.42 -22.49
C HIS A 101 -8.15 12.71 -22.85
N GLY A 102 -7.19 12.03 -22.18
CA GLY A 102 -5.75 12.17 -22.40
C GLY A 102 -5.10 13.40 -21.75
N ARG A 103 -5.87 14.28 -21.09
CA ARG A 103 -5.33 15.47 -20.40
C ARG A 103 -5.21 15.21 -18.91
N SER A 104 -4.01 15.45 -18.36
CA SER A 104 -3.78 15.33 -16.93
C SER A 104 -4.73 16.20 -16.11
N GLN A 105 -5.30 15.63 -15.07
CA GLN A 105 -6.14 16.32 -14.08
C GLN A 105 -5.45 16.37 -12.72
N ARG A 106 -4.88 15.22 -12.29
CA ARG A 106 -4.09 15.09 -11.07
C ARG A 106 -2.86 14.24 -11.37
N GLU A 107 -1.73 14.67 -10.86
CA GLU A 107 -0.48 13.91 -10.91
C GLU A 107 0.18 13.90 -9.54
N PHE A 108 0.70 12.75 -9.14
CA PHE A 108 1.49 12.56 -7.94
C PHE A 108 2.73 11.77 -8.31
N ALA A 109 3.89 12.17 -7.78
CA ALA A 109 5.14 11.47 -8.05
C ALA A 109 6.06 11.47 -6.83
N ALA A 110 6.91 10.46 -6.75
CA ALA A 110 8.01 10.39 -5.80
C ALA A 110 9.25 9.80 -6.47
N HIS A 111 10.38 10.49 -6.28
CA HIS A 111 11.71 10.06 -6.68
C HIS A 111 12.50 9.70 -5.43
N PHE A 112 12.59 8.44 -5.10
CA PHE A 112 13.14 7.96 -3.83
C PHE A 112 14.64 8.20 -3.71
N VAL A 113 15.36 8.20 -4.83
CA VAL A 113 16.81 8.48 -4.84
C VAL A 113 17.12 9.92 -4.49
N SER A 114 16.34 10.87 -4.99
CA SER A 114 16.53 12.31 -4.70
C SER A 114 15.76 12.80 -3.47
N GLY A 115 14.80 12.00 -2.98
CA GLY A 115 13.93 12.39 -1.88
C GLY A 115 12.95 13.51 -2.26
N ILE A 116 12.53 13.59 -3.53
CA ILE A 116 11.59 14.62 -3.99
C ILE A 116 10.23 13.99 -4.25
N ALA A 117 9.18 14.54 -3.66
CA ALA A 117 7.80 14.20 -3.98
C ALA A 117 7.02 15.44 -4.44
N SER A 118 6.13 15.25 -5.40
CA SER A 118 5.38 16.34 -6.05
C SER A 118 3.93 15.93 -6.31
N ALA A 119 3.05 16.95 -6.31
CA ALA A 119 1.65 16.83 -6.71
C ALA A 119 1.27 18.01 -7.62
N HIS A 120 0.49 17.72 -8.66
CA HIS A 120 -0.10 18.69 -9.57
C HIS A 120 -1.60 18.46 -9.69
N ILE A 121 -2.41 19.52 -9.51
CA ILE A 121 -3.86 19.52 -9.69
C ILE A 121 -4.24 20.58 -10.69
N ARG A 122 -4.65 20.17 -11.89
CA ARG A 122 -4.96 21.07 -12.99
C ARG A 122 -6.10 22.04 -12.72
N LYS A 123 -7.19 21.54 -12.13
CA LYS A 123 -8.39 22.35 -11.86
C LYS A 123 -8.09 23.61 -11.05
N ASP A 124 -7.20 23.49 -10.11
CA ASP A 124 -6.85 24.56 -9.17
C ASP A 124 -5.49 25.20 -9.50
N ASN A 125 -4.88 24.79 -10.62
CA ASN A 125 -3.51 25.19 -11.02
C ASN A 125 -2.53 25.09 -9.86
N LYS A 126 -2.64 23.98 -9.13
CA LYS A 126 -1.89 23.74 -7.89
C LYS A 126 -0.69 22.85 -8.18
N ASP A 127 0.49 23.39 -8.01
CA ASP A 127 1.76 22.65 -8.04
C ASP A 127 2.41 22.69 -6.68
N VAL A 128 2.78 21.52 -6.18
CA VAL A 128 3.53 21.38 -4.94
C VAL A 128 4.67 20.40 -5.18
N SER A 129 5.87 20.79 -4.80
CA SER A 129 7.03 19.90 -4.79
C SER A 129 7.82 20.20 -3.53
N ASP A 130 8.21 19.16 -2.82
CA ASP A 130 8.97 19.29 -1.58
C ASP A 130 9.94 18.12 -1.42
N LYS A 131 10.97 18.34 -0.62
CA LYS A 131 11.90 17.30 -0.22
C LYS A 131 11.31 16.53 0.96
N VAL A 132 11.32 15.22 0.85
CA VAL A 132 10.85 14.31 1.89
C VAL A 132 11.99 13.41 2.34
N GLU A 133 11.97 13.03 3.59
CA GLU A 133 12.98 12.13 4.16
C GLU A 133 12.68 10.69 3.72
N ILE A 134 13.53 10.16 2.84
CA ILE A 134 13.43 8.78 2.33
C ILE A 134 14.39 7.89 3.11
N GLU A 135 13.83 6.91 3.76
CA GLU A 135 14.57 5.80 4.35
C GLU A 135 14.66 4.67 3.32
N THR A 136 15.85 4.56 2.69
CA THR A 136 16.10 3.59 1.62
C THR A 136 15.77 2.15 2.05
N GLY A 137 15.07 1.41 1.20
CA GLY A 137 14.66 0.03 1.47
C GLY A 137 13.52 -0.10 2.49
N ARG A 138 12.99 1.01 3.00
CA ARG A 138 11.87 1.04 3.96
C ARG A 138 10.73 1.98 3.57
N THR A 139 10.98 2.91 2.63
CA THR A 139 9.99 3.88 2.16
C THR A 139 9.40 3.43 0.83
N PHE A 140 8.06 3.37 0.73
CA PHE A 140 7.33 2.89 -0.44
C PHE A 140 6.15 3.80 -0.77
N ALA A 141 5.63 3.68 -2.01
CA ALA A 141 4.38 4.27 -2.46
C ALA A 141 3.63 3.32 -3.40
N GLY A 142 2.30 3.40 -3.40
CA GLY A 142 1.43 2.66 -4.31
C GLY A 142 1.71 1.16 -4.36
N PHE A 143 1.87 0.63 -5.55
CA PHE A 143 2.17 -0.80 -5.78
C PHE A 143 3.47 -1.28 -5.12
N GLY A 144 4.34 -0.36 -4.67
CA GLY A 144 5.55 -0.67 -3.92
C GLY A 144 5.30 -1.51 -2.67
N PHE A 145 4.16 -1.30 -2.01
CA PHE A 145 3.77 -2.13 -0.87
C PHE A 145 3.51 -3.59 -1.24
N THR A 146 2.98 -3.86 -2.44
CA THR A 146 2.79 -5.24 -2.92
C THR A 146 4.11 -5.99 -3.02
N ILE A 147 5.14 -5.35 -3.58
CA ILE A 147 6.48 -5.94 -3.72
C ILE A 147 7.16 -6.08 -2.34
N ALA A 148 7.00 -5.08 -1.47
CA ALA A 148 7.53 -5.14 -0.10
C ALA A 148 6.91 -6.29 0.70
N LEU A 149 5.58 -6.45 0.62
CA LEU A 149 4.85 -7.51 1.32
C LEU A 149 5.22 -8.91 0.85
N SER A 150 5.51 -9.12 -0.43
CA SER A 150 6.01 -10.41 -0.93
C SER A 150 7.27 -10.83 -0.20
N ASN A 151 8.20 -9.90 0.00
CA ASN A 151 9.47 -10.15 0.68
C ASN A 151 9.33 -10.26 2.22
N LEU A 152 8.39 -9.54 2.82
CA LEU A 152 8.12 -9.56 4.26
C LEU A 152 7.19 -10.71 4.68
N ARG A 153 6.56 -11.40 3.73
CA ARG A 153 5.50 -12.36 3.97
C ARG A 153 5.85 -13.40 5.03
N LYS A 154 7.05 -13.98 4.96
CA LYS A 154 7.48 -15.03 5.89
C LYS A 154 7.46 -14.56 7.36
N ASN A 155 7.86 -13.32 7.62
CA ASN A 155 7.89 -12.73 8.96
C ASN A 155 6.48 -12.36 9.42
N LEU A 156 5.70 -11.74 8.54
CA LEU A 156 4.32 -11.36 8.84
C LEU A 156 3.43 -12.57 9.15
N LEU A 157 3.60 -13.70 8.44
CA LEU A 157 2.88 -14.95 8.72
C LEU A 157 3.20 -15.57 10.08
N LYS A 158 4.36 -15.24 10.68
CA LYS A 158 4.70 -15.63 12.06
C LYS A 158 4.06 -14.72 13.12
N GLY A 159 3.29 -13.71 12.71
CA GLY A 159 2.67 -12.74 13.61
C GLY A 159 3.54 -11.53 13.92
N GLU A 160 4.69 -11.37 13.27
CA GLU A 160 5.51 -10.18 13.41
C GLU A 160 4.76 -8.96 12.83
N GLN A 161 4.94 -7.81 13.46
CA GLN A 161 4.54 -6.51 12.91
C GLN A 161 5.77 -5.80 12.38
N VAL A 162 5.66 -5.23 11.19
CA VAL A 162 6.75 -4.50 10.55
C VAL A 162 6.36 -3.05 10.37
N GLU A 163 7.26 -2.14 10.77
CA GLU A 163 7.12 -0.71 10.53
C GLU A 163 7.79 -0.34 9.22
N LEU A 164 7.05 0.32 8.33
CA LEU A 164 7.53 0.87 7.07
C LEU A 164 7.20 2.36 7.00
N LYS A 165 7.66 3.01 5.95
CA LYS A 165 7.36 4.39 5.61
C LYS A 165 6.55 4.45 4.31
N ALA A 166 5.54 5.31 4.27
CA ALA A 166 4.75 5.58 3.08
C ALA A 166 4.99 7.02 2.61
N VAL A 167 5.33 7.22 1.34
CA VAL A 167 5.20 8.54 0.74
C VAL A 167 3.72 8.78 0.48
N GLY A 168 3.21 9.88 1.02
CA GLY A 168 1.83 10.30 0.87
C GLY A 168 1.74 11.83 0.72
N PHE A 169 0.52 12.30 0.60
CA PHE A 169 0.22 13.72 0.46
C PHE A 169 -0.87 14.10 1.46
N SER A 170 -0.74 15.28 2.06
CA SER A 170 -1.82 15.80 2.89
C SER A 170 -3.09 16.01 2.06
N PRO A 171 -4.28 16.02 2.69
CA PRO A 171 -5.53 16.27 1.99
C PRO A 171 -5.51 17.61 1.24
N PHE A 172 -6.29 17.68 0.16
CA PHE A 172 -6.56 18.95 -0.52
C PHE A 172 -7.16 19.98 0.48
N PRO A 173 -6.81 21.28 0.40
CA PRO A 173 -6.04 21.95 -0.67
C PRO A 173 -4.53 22.01 -0.45
N THR A 174 -4.02 21.51 0.67
CA THR A 174 -2.61 21.67 1.03
C THR A 174 -1.71 20.85 0.14
N LEU A 175 -2.02 19.57 -0.09
CA LEU A 175 -1.29 18.61 -0.93
C LEU A 175 0.20 18.46 -0.57
N LYS A 176 0.58 18.82 0.66
CA LYS A 176 1.97 18.77 1.08
C LYS A 176 2.49 17.34 1.04
N PRO A 177 3.61 17.07 0.31
CA PRO A 177 4.27 15.78 0.38
C PRO A 177 4.75 15.48 1.81
N GLN A 178 4.62 14.24 2.22
CA GLN A 178 5.04 13.79 3.55
C GLN A 178 5.40 12.32 3.56
N VAL A 179 6.21 11.92 4.52
CA VAL A 179 6.47 10.52 4.82
C VAL A 179 5.73 10.17 6.10
N VAL A 180 4.91 9.12 6.03
CA VAL A 180 4.09 8.64 7.14
C VAL A 180 4.58 7.26 7.54
N THR A 181 4.74 7.05 8.84
CA THR A 181 4.98 5.70 9.38
C THR A 181 3.72 4.86 9.21
N VAL A 182 3.89 3.63 8.76
CA VAL A 182 2.80 2.65 8.64
C VAL A 182 3.18 1.35 9.34
N LYS A 183 2.23 0.76 10.05
CA LYS A 183 2.36 -0.58 10.61
C LYS A 183 1.76 -1.60 9.68
N VAL A 184 2.54 -2.61 9.36
CA VAL A 184 2.15 -3.73 8.51
C VAL A 184 1.96 -4.96 9.35
N SER A 185 0.83 -5.64 9.19
CA SER A 185 0.49 -6.85 9.91
C SER A 185 -0.22 -7.87 9.02
N TYR A 186 -0.17 -9.14 9.41
CA TYR A 186 -0.96 -10.20 8.79
C TYR A 186 -2.40 -10.15 9.30
N GLY A 187 -3.35 -10.03 8.38
CA GLY A 187 -4.78 -9.93 8.66
C GLY A 187 -5.55 -11.25 8.55
N GLY A 188 -4.88 -12.34 8.14
CA GLY A 188 -5.51 -13.66 8.01
C GLY A 188 -5.52 -14.21 6.59
N LEU A 189 -5.94 -15.46 6.45
CA LEU A 189 -6.12 -16.16 5.18
C LEU A 189 -7.58 -16.06 4.75
N ASP A 190 -7.82 -15.47 3.59
CA ASP A 190 -9.15 -15.35 3.01
C ASP A 190 -9.33 -16.29 1.82
N ARG A 191 -10.56 -16.77 1.63
CA ARG A 191 -10.99 -17.44 0.40
C ARG A 191 -11.76 -16.43 -0.45
N MET A 192 -11.34 -16.27 -1.69
CA MET A 192 -11.93 -15.32 -2.63
C MET A 192 -12.37 -16.03 -3.90
N ARG A 193 -13.50 -15.63 -4.46
CA ARG A 193 -13.94 -16.09 -5.78
C ARG A 193 -13.58 -15.03 -6.81
N MET A 194 -12.69 -15.37 -7.74
CA MET A 194 -12.20 -14.49 -8.79
C MET A 194 -12.17 -15.24 -10.12
N GLY A 195 -12.73 -14.65 -11.19
CA GLY A 195 -12.77 -15.28 -12.51
C GLY A 195 -13.37 -16.69 -12.50
N GLY A 196 -14.38 -16.94 -11.67
CA GLY A 196 -15.01 -18.26 -11.52
C GLY A 196 -14.21 -19.28 -10.69
N ARG A 197 -13.00 -18.94 -10.23
CA ARG A 197 -12.12 -19.82 -9.43
C ARG A 197 -12.14 -19.43 -7.96
N SER A 198 -12.02 -20.42 -7.08
CA SER A 198 -11.77 -20.19 -5.65
C SER A 198 -10.28 -20.08 -5.41
N LEU A 199 -9.82 -18.93 -4.93
CA LEU A 199 -8.43 -18.66 -4.63
C LEU A 199 -8.26 -18.40 -3.13
N LYS A 200 -7.10 -18.77 -2.60
CA LYS A 200 -6.71 -18.40 -1.23
C LYS A 200 -5.74 -17.22 -1.32
N GLY A 201 -5.92 -16.24 -0.46
CA GLY A 201 -5.04 -15.08 -0.37
C GLY A 201 -4.72 -14.73 1.07
N ASP A 202 -3.45 -14.53 1.35
CA ASP A 202 -2.99 -13.94 2.59
C ASP A 202 -3.30 -12.45 2.57
N ARG A 203 -4.09 -11.99 3.53
CA ARG A 203 -4.42 -10.59 3.71
C ARG A 203 -3.40 -9.91 4.59
N PHE A 204 -2.88 -8.79 4.14
CA PHE A 204 -2.03 -7.88 4.90
C PHE A 204 -2.73 -6.56 5.10
N ILE A 205 -2.53 -5.96 6.27
CA ILE A 205 -3.13 -4.68 6.67
C ILE A 205 -2.00 -3.68 6.84
N ILE A 206 -2.12 -2.54 6.17
CA ILE A 206 -1.22 -1.40 6.27
C ILE A 206 -1.98 -0.31 7.01
N HIS A 207 -1.61 -0.08 8.27
CA HIS A 207 -2.23 0.89 9.16
C HIS A 207 -1.36 2.15 9.27
N PRO A 208 -1.83 3.33 8.81
CA PRO A 208 -1.09 4.58 8.97
C PRO A 208 -1.02 5.02 10.44
N GLU A 209 0.18 5.33 10.92
CA GLU A 209 0.36 5.93 12.24
C GLU A 209 0.19 7.45 12.16
N ILE A 210 -0.99 7.93 12.51
CA ILE A 210 -1.31 9.34 12.50
C ILE A 210 -1.19 9.89 13.93
N PRO A 211 -0.53 11.03 14.16
CA PRO A 211 -0.51 11.69 15.47
C PRO A 211 -1.91 11.90 16.03
N LEU A 212 -2.07 11.73 17.34
CA LEU A 212 -3.39 11.76 18.01
C LEU A 212 -4.19 13.03 17.69
N ILE A 213 -3.51 14.17 17.61
CA ILE A 213 -4.14 15.47 17.29
C ILE A 213 -4.69 15.48 15.86
N ALA A 214 -3.98 14.88 14.90
CA ALA A 214 -4.43 14.80 13.51
C ALA A 214 -5.60 13.81 13.33
N LYS A 215 -5.70 12.76 14.17
CA LYS A 215 -6.83 11.81 14.16
C LYS A 215 -8.19 12.46 14.43
N LEU A 216 -8.22 13.61 15.09
CA LEU A 216 -9.46 14.36 15.33
C LEU A 216 -10.01 15.00 14.04
N PHE A 217 -9.18 15.21 13.04
CA PHE A 217 -9.52 15.95 11.82
C PHE A 217 -9.46 15.10 10.55
N VAL A 218 -8.69 14.00 10.54
CA VAL A 218 -8.49 13.17 9.35
C VAL A 218 -8.60 11.70 9.75
N LYS A 219 -9.58 11.02 9.17
CA LYS A 219 -9.68 9.55 9.25
C LYS A 219 -8.98 8.96 8.03
N VAL A 220 -7.77 8.44 8.21
CA VAL A 220 -7.08 7.70 7.15
C VAL A 220 -7.44 6.23 7.29
N PRO A 221 -8.08 5.63 6.27
CA PRO A 221 -8.45 4.22 6.30
C PRO A 221 -7.22 3.32 6.14
N ASP A 222 -7.33 2.10 6.64
CA ASP A 222 -6.34 1.05 6.37
C ASP A 222 -6.34 0.70 4.88
N THR A 223 -5.15 0.41 4.37
CA THR A 223 -5.00 -0.26 3.08
C THR A 223 -4.87 -1.76 3.32
N LYS A 224 -5.55 -2.57 2.52
CA LYS A 224 -5.48 -4.03 2.58
C LYS A 224 -4.99 -4.58 1.25
N ILE A 225 -4.05 -5.52 1.32
CA ILE A 225 -3.47 -6.17 0.15
C ILE A 225 -3.55 -7.68 0.36
N TRP A 226 -4.00 -8.39 -0.68
CA TRP A 226 -4.03 -9.86 -0.70
C TRP A 226 -3.02 -10.38 -1.70
N LEU A 227 -2.20 -11.31 -1.25
CA LEU A 227 -1.25 -12.05 -2.07
C LEU A 227 -1.68 -13.51 -2.17
N THR A 228 -1.36 -14.16 -3.29
CA THR A 228 -1.69 -15.57 -3.52
C THR A 228 -1.10 -16.49 -2.45
N ASN A 229 -1.87 -17.49 -2.05
CA ASN A 229 -1.41 -18.59 -1.23
C ASN A 229 -1.78 -19.91 -1.92
N PRO A 230 -0.82 -20.85 -2.21
CA PRO A 230 0.59 -20.81 -1.80
C PRO A 230 1.47 -19.86 -2.64
N THR A 231 2.76 -19.80 -2.31
CA THR A 231 3.81 -19.11 -3.09
C THR A 231 3.97 -19.73 -4.48
N PRO A 232 4.47 -18.94 -5.49
CA PRO A 232 4.98 -17.57 -5.37
C PRO A 232 3.87 -16.55 -5.07
N ALA A 233 4.21 -15.55 -4.25
CA ALA A 233 3.27 -14.53 -3.80
C ALA A 233 2.94 -13.56 -4.93
N GLY A 234 1.83 -13.76 -5.62
CA GLY A 234 1.30 -12.86 -6.64
C GLY A 234 0.22 -11.94 -6.07
N PHE A 235 0.08 -10.75 -6.64
CA PHE A 235 -1.00 -9.83 -6.32
C PHE A 235 -2.37 -10.46 -6.63
N LEU A 236 -3.33 -10.32 -5.71
CA LEU A 236 -4.73 -10.75 -5.90
C LEU A 236 -5.69 -9.58 -5.80
N ARG A 237 -5.60 -8.81 -4.72
CA ARG A 237 -6.54 -7.73 -4.42
C ARG A 237 -5.85 -6.61 -3.66
N TRP A 238 -6.33 -5.40 -3.87
CA TRP A 238 -6.02 -4.22 -3.09
C TRP A 238 -7.32 -3.50 -2.71
N GLU A 239 -7.41 -3.00 -1.49
CA GLU A 239 -8.50 -2.14 -1.01
C GLU A 239 -7.90 -0.96 -0.24
N GLY A 240 -8.33 0.25 -0.57
CA GLY A 240 -7.89 1.48 0.10
C GLY A 240 -8.35 2.74 -0.64
N PRO A 241 -7.90 3.92 -0.21
CA PRO A 241 -8.18 5.17 -0.92
C PRO A 241 -7.42 5.22 -2.26
N ILE A 242 -7.90 5.97 -3.24
CA ILE A 242 -7.26 6.07 -4.56
C ILE A 242 -5.82 6.55 -4.42
N VAL A 243 -5.60 7.76 -3.89
CA VAL A 243 -4.26 8.33 -3.60
C VAL A 243 -4.28 9.13 -2.30
N LEU A 244 -5.20 10.11 -2.19
CA LEU A 244 -5.30 10.96 -1.00
C LEU A 244 -6.12 10.27 0.09
N PRO A 245 -5.85 10.54 1.35
CA PRO A 245 -6.58 9.93 2.48
C PRO A 245 -8.11 10.12 2.43
N ASN A 246 -8.56 11.20 1.79
CA ASN A 246 -9.98 11.54 1.61
C ASN A 246 -10.54 11.17 0.23
N ASP A 247 -9.76 10.52 -0.63
CA ASP A 247 -10.27 9.97 -1.88
C ASP A 247 -11.25 8.82 -1.59
N PRO A 248 -12.17 8.52 -2.53
CA PRO A 248 -13.03 7.35 -2.43
C PRO A 248 -12.23 6.05 -2.20
N LEU A 249 -12.80 5.17 -1.37
CA LEU A 249 -12.28 3.82 -1.23
C LEU A 249 -12.60 3.01 -2.48
N ILE A 250 -11.61 2.35 -3.00
CA ILE A 250 -11.72 1.47 -4.16
C ILE A 250 -11.19 0.07 -3.83
N ARG A 251 -11.57 -0.86 -4.68
CA ARG A 251 -11.06 -2.22 -4.70
C ARG A 251 -10.51 -2.56 -6.07
N VAL A 252 -9.33 -3.13 -6.11
CA VAL A 252 -8.70 -3.67 -7.33
C VAL A 252 -8.65 -5.19 -7.20
N ASP A 253 -9.25 -5.90 -8.14
CA ASP A 253 -9.18 -7.36 -8.24
C ASP A 253 -8.34 -7.74 -9.47
N LEU A 254 -7.32 -8.58 -9.32
CA LEU A 254 -6.47 -9.04 -10.44
C LEU A 254 -7.29 -9.72 -11.54
N LEU A 255 -8.29 -10.50 -11.15
CA LEU A 255 -9.24 -11.12 -12.05
C LEU A 255 -10.59 -10.48 -11.77
N SER A 256 -11.08 -9.64 -12.68
CA SER A 256 -12.44 -9.10 -12.55
C SER A 256 -13.44 -10.27 -12.53
N GLY A 257 -14.26 -10.31 -11.47
CA GLY A 257 -15.33 -11.28 -11.37
C GLY A 257 -16.28 -11.12 -12.54
N THR A 258 -16.56 -12.19 -13.27
CA THR A 258 -17.75 -12.25 -14.11
C THR A 258 -18.95 -11.96 -13.22
N LYS A 259 -19.91 -11.15 -13.73
CA LYS A 259 -21.19 -10.88 -13.06
C LYS A 259 -21.71 -12.16 -12.41
N ASN A 260 -22.10 -12.08 -11.16
CA ASN A 260 -22.64 -13.17 -10.36
C ASN A 260 -23.71 -13.96 -11.14
N GLY A 261 -23.31 -15.08 -11.71
CA GLY A 261 -24.26 -16.16 -11.96
C GLY A 261 -24.65 -16.76 -10.60
N PRO A 262 -25.85 -17.26 -10.42
CA PRO A 262 -26.28 -17.89 -9.18
C PRO A 262 -25.27 -18.98 -8.77
N ALA A 263 -24.96 -19.04 -7.48
CA ALA A 263 -24.08 -20.06 -6.93
C ALA A 263 -24.65 -21.44 -7.29
N GLU A 264 -23.88 -22.24 -8.04
CA GLU A 264 -24.23 -23.65 -8.21
C GLU A 264 -24.21 -24.32 -6.86
N PRO A 265 -25.28 -25.09 -6.49
CA PRO A 265 -25.30 -25.79 -5.22
C PRO A 265 -24.17 -26.82 -5.18
N GLU A 266 -23.43 -26.86 -4.10
CA GLU A 266 -22.44 -27.91 -3.83
C GLU A 266 -23.12 -29.27 -3.95
N LYS A 267 -22.71 -30.07 -4.91
CA LYS A 267 -23.04 -31.49 -4.91
C LYS A 267 -22.36 -32.14 -3.71
N LYS A 268 -23.21 -32.63 -2.81
CA LYS A 268 -22.78 -33.46 -1.67
C LYS A 268 -22.19 -34.80 -2.15
#